data_a49e4ae9744652cddf29b7a5d4cdeb22
#
_entry.id   a49e4ae9744652cddf29b7a5d4cdeb22
#
_cell.length_a   1.000
_cell.length_b   1.000
_cell.length_c   1.000
_cell.angle_alpha   90.00
_cell.angle_beta   90.00
_cell.angle_gamma   90.00
#
_symmetry.space_group_name_H-M   'P 1'
#
loop_
_entity.id
_entity.type
_entity.pdbx_description
1 polymer ?
#
loop_
_entity_poly.entity_id
_entity_poly.type
_entity_poly.pdbx_seq_one_letter_code
_entity_poly.pdbx_strand_id
1 'polypeptide(L)'
;MKHLRWVTALAAAAIPLLASASSHREAPNITRFPTVDSTDFYMFMSYEPGRENYVTLLADYIPLEDPYGGPNYFALDPFALYEIHIDNDE
;
A
#
# COMPACT_ATOMS: atom_id res chain seq x y z
N MET A 1 -33.91 -1.30 26.46
CA MET A 1 -33.71 -0.47 25.28
C MET A 1 -32.41 0.29 25.27
N LYS A 2 -31.92 0.75 26.42
CA LYS A 2 -30.61 1.43 26.49
C LYS A 2 -29.42 0.51 26.10
N HIS A 3 -29.55 -0.80 26.33
CA HIS A 3 -28.50 -1.77 26.00
C HIS A 3 -28.30 -1.97 24.49
N LEU A 4 -29.36 -1.88 23.70
CA LEU A 4 -29.30 -2.02 22.24
C LEU A 4 -28.48 -0.90 21.58
N ARG A 5 -28.55 0.30 22.15
CA ARG A 5 -27.80 1.45 21.62
C ARG A 5 -26.28 1.29 21.75
N TRP A 6 -25.84 0.70 22.85
CA TRP A 6 -24.42 0.44 23.08
C TRP A 6 -23.89 -0.66 22.17
N VAL A 7 -24.64 -1.73 21.97
CA VAL A 7 -24.27 -2.83 21.09
C VAL A 7 -24.12 -2.35 19.66
N THR A 8 -25.03 -1.51 19.17
CA THR A 8 -24.97 -0.94 17.84
C THR A 8 -23.73 -0.05 17.65
N ALA A 9 -23.39 0.76 18.66
CA ALA A 9 -22.21 1.61 18.61
C ALA A 9 -20.91 0.81 18.55
N LEU A 10 -20.79 -0.29 19.28
CA LEU A 10 -19.65 -1.16 19.25
C LEU A 10 -19.49 -1.86 17.89
N ALA A 11 -20.58 -2.33 17.28
CA ALA A 11 -20.55 -2.94 15.96
C ALA A 11 -20.10 -1.96 14.89
N ALA A 12 -20.58 -0.71 14.94
CA ALA A 12 -20.17 0.34 14.00
C ALA A 12 -18.69 0.71 14.14
N ALA A 13 -18.15 0.71 15.36
CA ALA A 13 -16.73 0.99 15.61
C ALA A 13 -15.79 -0.12 15.12
N ALA A 14 -16.26 -1.37 15.08
CA ALA A 14 -15.46 -2.50 14.62
C ALA A 14 -15.27 -2.53 13.09
N ILE A 15 -16.23 -2.02 12.31
CA ILE A 15 -16.19 -2.04 10.85
C ILE A 15 -14.96 -1.35 10.27
N PRO A 16 -14.54 -0.14 10.71
CA PRO A 16 -13.35 0.51 10.19
C PRO A 16 -12.06 -0.27 10.41
N LEU A 17 -11.97 -1.04 11.50
CA LEU A 17 -10.79 -1.85 11.80
C LEU A 17 -10.64 -3.04 10.85
N LEU A 18 -11.75 -3.54 10.30
CA LEU A 18 -11.75 -4.66 9.35
C LEU A 18 -11.49 -4.19 7.91
N ALA A 19 -11.64 -2.89 7.63
CA ALA A 19 -11.52 -2.32 6.30
C ALA A 19 -10.10 -1.87 5.94
N SER A 20 -9.12 -2.14 6.78
CA SER A 20 -7.80 -1.53 6.68
C SER A 20 -6.76 -2.47 6.10
N ALA A 21 -6.79 -2.87 4.88
CA ALA A 21 -5.65 -3.63 4.37
C ALA A 21 -5.41 -3.37 2.90
N SER A 22 -4.25 -2.83 2.58
CA SER A 22 -3.74 -2.76 1.23
C SER A 22 -2.64 -3.79 0.97
N SER A 23 -2.39 -4.71 1.91
CA SER A 23 -1.45 -5.81 1.73
C SER A 23 -2.11 -6.99 1.00
N HIS A 24 -1.33 -7.70 0.19
CA HIS A 24 -1.76 -8.91 -0.51
C HIS A 24 -1.16 -10.17 0.08
N ARG A 25 -0.81 -10.15 1.36
CA ARG A 25 -0.16 -11.28 2.05
C ARG A 25 -1.02 -12.53 2.15
N GLU A 26 -2.33 -12.43 1.95
CA GLU A 26 -3.23 -13.58 1.85
C GLU A 26 -2.96 -14.44 0.62
N ALA A 27 -2.35 -13.88 -0.42
CA ALA A 27 -1.94 -14.66 -1.59
C ALA A 27 -0.66 -15.45 -1.29
N PRO A 28 -0.63 -16.76 -1.57
CA PRO A 28 0.54 -17.60 -1.23
C PRO A 28 1.85 -17.12 -1.83
N ASN A 29 1.82 -16.59 -3.04
CA ASN A 29 3.02 -16.07 -3.68
C ASN A 29 3.59 -14.86 -2.94
N ILE A 30 2.74 -13.96 -2.49
CA ILE A 30 3.14 -12.77 -1.75
C ILE A 30 3.69 -13.14 -0.37
N THR A 31 3.11 -14.14 0.28
CA THR A 31 3.62 -14.65 1.55
C THR A 31 5.04 -15.18 1.43
N ARG A 32 5.35 -15.85 0.31
CA ARG A 32 6.69 -16.38 0.05
C ARG A 32 7.68 -15.29 -0.38
N PHE A 33 7.21 -14.27 -1.07
CA PHE A 33 8.04 -13.19 -1.61
C PHE A 33 7.46 -11.82 -1.24
N PRO A 34 7.56 -11.42 0.04
CA PRO A 34 6.95 -10.16 0.50
C PRO A 34 7.56 -8.91 -0.14
N THR A 35 8.76 -9.01 -0.70
CA THR A 35 9.40 -7.90 -1.41
C THR A 35 8.66 -7.47 -2.68
N VAL A 36 7.76 -8.29 -3.19
CA VAL A 36 6.92 -7.96 -4.34
C VAL A 36 5.48 -7.61 -3.96
N ASP A 37 5.21 -7.41 -2.67
CA ASP A 37 3.89 -7.02 -2.18
C ASP A 37 3.63 -5.54 -2.52
N SER A 38 3.03 -5.32 -3.67
CA SER A 38 2.63 -3.99 -4.12
C SER A 38 1.32 -3.60 -3.44
N THR A 39 1.30 -2.44 -2.80
CA THR A 39 0.13 -2.00 -2.04
C THR A 39 -0.62 -0.87 -2.70
N ASP A 40 0.06 0.19 -3.07
CA ASP A 40 -0.57 1.40 -3.58
C ASP A 40 0.20 1.94 -4.77
N PHE A 41 -0.52 2.59 -5.67
CA PHE A 41 0.06 3.27 -6.81
C PHE A 41 -0.59 4.65 -6.97
N TYR A 42 0.26 5.67 -7.13
CA TYR A 42 -0.19 7.05 -7.29
C TYR A 42 0.39 7.66 -8.56
N MET A 43 -0.40 8.50 -9.20
CA MET A 43 0.04 9.29 -10.34
C MET A 43 -0.50 10.71 -10.19
N PHE A 44 0.38 11.70 -10.23
CA PHE A 44 -0.01 13.09 -10.09
C PHE A 44 0.98 14.02 -10.78
N MET A 45 0.53 15.24 -11.07
CA MET A 45 1.41 16.28 -11.60
C MET A 45 2.43 16.66 -10.55
N SER A 46 3.70 16.75 -10.95
CA SER A 46 4.76 17.13 -10.02
C SER A 46 4.56 18.56 -9.53
N TYR A 47 4.68 18.75 -8.22
CA TYR A 47 4.66 20.05 -7.59
C TYR A 47 6.05 20.52 -7.18
N GLU A 48 7.09 19.78 -7.54
CA GLU A 48 8.48 20.15 -7.28
C GLU A 48 8.86 21.35 -8.15
N PRO A 49 9.46 22.42 -7.58
CA PRO A 49 9.91 23.57 -8.36
C PRO A 49 10.87 23.16 -9.48
N GLY A 50 10.58 23.64 -10.70
CA GLY A 50 11.34 23.29 -11.89
C GLY A 50 10.90 22.02 -12.59
N ARG A 51 9.91 21.30 -12.04
CA ARG A 51 9.41 20.04 -12.62
C ARG A 51 7.89 20.04 -12.84
N GLU A 52 7.31 21.21 -13.04
CA GLU A 52 5.87 21.36 -13.20
C GLU A 52 5.32 20.65 -14.45
N ASN A 53 6.18 20.40 -15.45
CA ASN A 53 5.79 19.71 -16.69
C ASN A 53 5.96 18.19 -16.59
N TYR A 54 6.31 17.67 -15.42
CA TYR A 54 6.52 16.24 -15.21
C TYR A 54 5.36 15.62 -14.43
N VAL A 55 5.17 14.34 -14.65
CA VAL A 55 4.24 13.52 -13.87
C VAL A 55 5.04 12.67 -12.89
N THR A 56 4.61 12.63 -11.66
CA THR A 56 5.20 11.77 -10.64
C THR A 56 4.41 10.46 -10.59
N LEU A 57 5.12 9.35 -10.67
CA LEU A 57 4.59 8.01 -10.47
C LEU A 57 5.20 7.45 -9.19
N LEU A 58 4.34 6.94 -8.30
CA LEU A 58 4.77 6.44 -7.01
C LEU A 58 4.13 5.08 -6.78
N ALA A 59 4.95 4.08 -6.53
CA ALA A 59 4.49 2.73 -6.25
C ALA A 59 5.03 2.27 -4.90
N ASP A 60 4.15 1.80 -4.04
CA ASP A 60 4.50 1.36 -2.70
C ASP A 60 4.60 -0.16 -2.64
N TYR A 61 5.63 -0.64 -1.97
CA TYR A 61 5.91 -2.06 -1.77
C TYR A 61 6.28 -2.33 -0.32
N ILE A 62 6.04 -3.54 0.13
CA ILE A 62 6.39 -4.03 1.47
C ILE A 62 5.76 -3.15 2.55
N PRO A 63 4.45 -3.35 2.83
CA PRO A 63 3.73 -2.51 3.79
C PRO A 63 4.15 -2.78 5.24
N LEU A 64 3.94 -1.80 6.09
CA LEU A 64 4.11 -1.90 7.55
C LEU A 64 5.54 -2.26 7.95
N GLU A 65 6.52 -1.60 7.34
CA GLU A 65 7.91 -1.79 7.69
C GLU A 65 8.21 -1.25 9.10
N ASP A 66 8.95 -2.06 9.88
CA ASP A 66 9.38 -1.66 11.22
C ASP A 66 10.49 -0.62 11.11
N PRO A 67 10.36 0.55 11.77
CA PRO A 67 11.41 1.57 11.74
C PRO A 67 12.73 1.11 12.36
N TYR A 68 12.71 0.05 13.17
CA TYR A 68 13.91 -0.54 13.78
C TYR A 68 14.32 -1.84 13.11
N GLY A 69 14.10 -1.97 11.81
CA GLY A 69 14.33 -3.22 11.07
C GLY A 69 15.80 -3.62 10.89
N GLY A 70 16.77 -2.73 11.11
CA GLY A 70 18.18 -3.06 10.94
C GLY A 70 18.68 -4.08 11.96
N PRO A 71 19.54 -5.06 11.58
CA PRO A 71 20.23 -5.16 10.29
C PRO A 71 19.39 -5.73 9.14
N ASN A 72 18.10 -5.98 9.35
CA ASN A 72 17.18 -6.48 8.34
C ASN A 72 16.61 -5.30 7.55
N TYR A 73 17.32 -4.89 6.51
CA TYR A 73 16.90 -3.78 5.68
C TYR A 73 15.84 -4.21 4.68
N PHE A 74 14.83 -3.39 4.52
CA PHE A 74 13.76 -3.60 3.55
C PHE A 74 14.22 -3.11 2.18
N ALA A 75 14.37 -4.02 1.24
CA ALA A 75 14.86 -3.71 -0.11
C ALA A 75 13.98 -4.38 -1.15
N LEU A 76 13.94 -3.79 -2.33
CA LEU A 76 13.29 -4.42 -3.47
C LEU A 76 14.07 -5.68 -3.87
N ASP A 77 13.37 -6.62 -4.45
CA ASP A 77 13.96 -7.89 -4.89
C ASP A 77 14.80 -7.65 -6.15
N PRO A 78 16.12 -7.94 -6.14
CA PRO A 78 16.98 -7.74 -7.31
C PRO A 78 16.66 -8.68 -8.47
N PHE A 79 15.92 -9.75 -8.23
CA PHE A 79 15.51 -10.71 -9.25
C PHE A 79 14.09 -10.48 -9.76
N ALA A 80 13.35 -9.55 -9.17
CA ALA A 80 12.01 -9.19 -9.62
C ALA A 80 12.07 -8.06 -10.65
N LEU A 81 11.13 -8.08 -11.58
CA LEU A 81 10.95 -7.00 -12.54
C LEU A 81 9.79 -6.12 -12.10
N TYR A 82 10.08 -4.86 -11.85
CA TYR A 82 9.08 -3.86 -11.47
C TYR A 82 8.79 -2.99 -12.68
N GLU A 83 7.55 -3.06 -13.19
CA GLU A 83 7.17 -2.39 -14.42
C GLU A 83 6.03 -1.40 -14.17
N ILE A 84 6.10 -0.25 -14.83
CA ILE A 84 4.99 0.67 -14.91
C ILE A 84 4.60 0.76 -16.39
N HIS A 85 3.35 0.38 -16.69
CA HIS A 85 2.82 0.41 -18.04
C HIS A 85 2.07 1.71 -18.27
N ILE A 86 2.48 2.45 -19.29
CA ILE A 86 1.87 3.73 -19.63
C ILE A 86 1.23 3.57 -21.02
N ASP A 87 -0.09 3.74 -21.04
CA ASP A 87 -0.85 3.80 -22.28
C ASP A 87 -1.16 5.27 -22.57
N ASN A 88 -0.50 5.79 -23.59
CA ASN A 88 -0.70 7.16 -24.06
C ASN A 88 -1.21 7.22 -25.50
N ASP A 89 -1.70 6.11 -26.02
CA ASP A 89 -2.38 6.05 -27.32
C ASP A 89 -3.78 6.66 -27.20
N GLU A 90 -4.13 7.50 -28.16
CA GLU A 90 -5.46 8.12 -28.21
C GLU A 90 -6.48 7.26 -28.95
#